data_4b93753d590856f6a7b6bc786e0a9e0d
#
_entry.id   4b93753d590856f6a7b6bc786e0a9e0d
#
_cell.length_a   1.000
_cell.length_b   1.000
_cell.length_c   1.000
_cell.angle_alpha   90.00
_cell.angle_beta   90.00
_cell.angle_gamma   90.00
#
_symmetry.space_group_name_H-M   'P 1'
#
loop_
_entity.id
_entity.type
_entity.pdbx_description
1 polymer ?
#
loop_
_entity_poly.entity_id
_entity_poly.type
_entity_poly.pdbx_seq_one_letter_code
_entity_poly.pdbx_strand_id
1 'polypeptide(L)'
;MLQDSFDPNLLREVLSKKKKINSRSKGNSFESKICAILNSRFETTEFARTPGSGAFATTHSLPDYLKVYGDLITPINFRYIIECKKGYNKSNINSLFNKSSEVWDFIKKAERDSINAKKDFIIIFQQDRQPIITITKKNIFPKLYNTIEFEEHEINLLDDLLKQDNTLFIN
;
A
#
# COMPACT_ATOMS: atom_id res chain seq x y z
N MET A 1 46.17 9.32 36.60
CA MET A 1 45.91 8.49 35.39
C MET A 1 44.55 7.83 35.58
N LEU A 2 43.50 8.35 34.96
CA LEU A 2 42.20 7.71 34.94
C LEU A 2 42.23 6.71 33.76
N GLN A 3 42.24 5.40 34.07
CA GLN A 3 41.98 4.38 33.05
C GLN A 3 40.50 4.33 32.82
N ASP A 4 40.06 4.91 31.67
CA ASP A 4 38.74 4.69 31.12
C ASP A 4 38.63 3.21 30.77
N SER A 5 38.00 2.43 31.63
CA SER A 5 37.71 1.03 31.36
C SER A 5 36.57 0.96 30.34
N PHE A 6 36.93 0.71 29.10
CA PHE A 6 35.99 0.38 28.02
C PHE A 6 35.22 -0.89 28.41
N ASP A 7 33.88 -0.75 28.60
CA ASP A 7 33.01 -1.89 28.90
C ASP A 7 32.41 -2.43 27.58
N PRO A 8 32.85 -3.62 27.11
CA PRO A 8 32.35 -4.24 25.89
C PRO A 8 30.86 -4.61 25.96
N ASN A 9 30.30 -4.77 27.17
CA ASN A 9 28.90 -5.12 27.37
C ASN A 9 27.99 -3.91 27.16
N LEU A 10 28.43 -2.70 27.53
CA LEU A 10 27.74 -1.47 27.30
C LEU A 10 27.62 -1.20 25.79
N LEU A 11 28.70 -1.48 25.04
CA LEU A 11 28.69 -1.36 23.58
C LEU A 11 27.72 -2.36 22.92
N ARG A 12 27.70 -3.62 23.40
CA ARG A 12 26.73 -4.64 22.96
C ARG A 12 25.30 -4.24 23.27
N GLU A 13 25.02 -3.66 24.43
CA GLU A 13 23.70 -3.20 24.83
C GLU A 13 23.23 -2.01 23.96
N VAL A 14 24.10 -1.05 23.67
CA VAL A 14 23.82 0.07 22.77
C VAL A 14 23.59 -0.39 21.33
N LEU A 15 24.39 -1.35 20.84
CA LEU A 15 24.24 -1.90 19.50
C LEU A 15 23.03 -2.84 19.37
N SER A 16 22.62 -3.50 20.46
CA SER A 16 21.45 -4.39 20.47
C SER A 16 20.12 -3.65 20.54
N LYS A 17 20.08 -2.39 20.92
CA LYS A 17 18.90 -1.52 20.86
C LYS A 17 18.59 -1.19 19.39
N LYS A 18 18.36 -2.22 18.55
CA LYS A 18 17.72 -2.02 17.25
C LYS A 18 16.44 -1.25 17.50
N LYS A 19 16.39 0.01 17.09
CA LYS A 19 15.17 0.84 17.12
C LYS A 19 14.05 0.00 16.51
N LYS A 20 13.11 -0.48 17.34
CA LYS A 20 11.92 -1.19 16.90
C LYS A 20 11.14 -0.19 16.03
N ILE A 21 11.29 -0.28 14.70
CA ILE A 21 10.57 0.60 13.79
C ILE A 21 9.10 0.26 13.97
N ASN A 22 8.34 1.24 14.46
CA ASN A 22 6.90 1.10 14.68
C ASN A 22 6.22 0.77 13.33
N SER A 23 5.40 -0.28 13.30
CA SER A 23 4.66 -0.71 12.10
C SER A 23 3.85 0.43 11.47
N ARG A 24 3.26 1.30 12.30
CA ARG A 24 2.55 2.50 11.86
C ARG A 24 3.47 3.48 11.12
N SER A 25 4.70 3.68 11.60
CA SER A 25 5.68 4.54 10.94
C SER A 25 6.12 3.97 9.58
N LYS A 26 6.28 2.65 9.47
CA LYS A 26 6.58 1.98 8.19
C LYS A 26 5.45 2.16 7.18
N GLY A 27 4.20 1.99 7.61
CA GLY A 27 3.01 2.19 6.77
C GLY A 27 2.94 3.63 6.26
N ASN A 28 3.00 4.59 7.17
CA ASN A 28 2.97 6.02 6.85
C ASN A 28 4.06 6.45 5.86
N SER A 29 5.29 5.95 6.04
CA SER A 29 6.40 6.23 5.13
C SER A 29 6.17 5.62 3.75
N PHE A 30 5.57 4.43 3.67
CA PHE A 30 5.25 3.78 2.41
C PHE A 30 4.14 4.52 1.66
N GLU A 31 3.05 4.89 2.32
CA GLU A 31 1.98 5.71 1.75
C GLU A 31 2.53 7.02 1.17
N SER A 32 3.40 7.74 1.92
CA SER A 32 4.06 8.96 1.44
C SER A 32 4.93 8.71 0.20
N LYS A 33 5.64 7.57 0.16
CA LYS A 33 6.43 7.17 -1.01
C LYS A 33 5.53 6.94 -2.23
N ILE A 34 4.40 6.25 -2.05
CA ILE A 34 3.46 5.99 -3.14
C ILE A 34 2.84 7.31 -3.64
N CYS A 35 2.44 8.22 -2.74
CA CYS A 35 1.98 9.57 -3.15
C CYS A 35 3.02 10.27 -4.04
N ALA A 36 4.30 10.26 -3.65
CA ALA A 36 5.35 10.89 -4.45
C ALA A 36 5.50 10.25 -5.85
N ILE A 37 5.45 8.91 -5.92
CA ILE A 37 5.51 8.18 -7.20
C ILE A 37 4.32 8.57 -8.10
N LEU A 38 3.10 8.57 -7.57
CA LEU A 38 1.89 8.87 -8.34
C LEU A 38 1.84 10.35 -8.75
N ASN A 39 2.20 11.27 -7.86
CA ASN A 39 2.28 12.69 -8.17
C ASN A 39 3.30 12.95 -9.29
N SER A 40 4.46 12.30 -9.24
CA SER A 40 5.46 12.41 -10.33
C SER A 40 4.93 11.80 -11.63
N ARG A 41 4.28 10.63 -11.58
CA ARG A 41 3.77 9.93 -12.76
C ARG A 41 2.65 10.69 -13.48
N PHE A 42 1.75 11.32 -12.73
CA PHE A 42 0.59 12.04 -13.25
C PHE A 42 0.76 13.55 -13.29
N GLU A 43 1.97 14.06 -13.02
CA GLU A 43 2.32 15.49 -13.04
C GLU A 43 1.33 16.35 -12.21
N THR A 44 1.00 15.87 -10.99
CA THR A 44 0.05 16.51 -10.09
C THR A 44 0.60 16.56 -8.66
N THR A 45 -0.11 17.23 -7.75
CA THR A 45 0.15 17.23 -6.31
C THR A 45 -1.05 16.75 -5.49
N GLU A 46 -2.05 16.18 -6.16
CA GLU A 46 -3.34 15.85 -5.54
C GLU A 46 -3.34 14.49 -4.81
N PHE A 47 -2.37 13.61 -5.09
CA PHE A 47 -2.24 12.38 -4.32
C PHE A 47 -1.65 12.69 -2.95
N ALA A 48 -2.42 12.44 -1.91
CA ALA A 48 -2.03 12.68 -0.53
C ALA A 48 -2.44 11.49 0.36
N ARG A 49 -1.82 11.39 1.53
CA ARG A 49 -2.22 10.38 2.50
C ARG A 49 -3.57 10.75 3.13
N THR A 50 -4.43 9.74 3.30
CA THR A 50 -5.67 9.92 4.07
C THR A 50 -5.31 10.16 5.54
N PRO A 51 -5.71 11.30 6.14
CA PRO A 51 -5.49 11.55 7.57
C PRO A 51 -6.14 10.46 8.42
N GLY A 52 -5.34 9.73 9.23
CA GLY A 52 -5.87 8.70 10.13
C GLY A 52 -6.46 7.49 9.40
N SER A 53 -5.86 7.08 8.27
CA SER A 53 -6.30 5.93 7.47
C SER A 53 -6.73 4.75 8.35
N GLY A 54 -7.99 4.34 8.25
CA GLY A 54 -8.60 3.22 8.96
C GLY A 54 -9.37 3.54 10.25
N ALA A 55 -9.08 4.62 10.98
CA ALA A 55 -9.77 4.95 12.24
C ALA A 55 -10.67 6.19 12.13
N PHE A 56 -10.33 7.15 11.28
CA PHE A 56 -11.04 8.45 11.26
C PHE A 56 -12.47 8.33 10.73
N ALA A 57 -12.68 7.56 9.66
CA ALA A 57 -14.02 7.37 9.08
C ALA A 57 -14.93 6.47 9.93
N THR A 58 -14.34 5.55 10.72
CA THR A 58 -15.09 4.65 11.62
C THR A 58 -15.39 5.26 12.97
N THR A 59 -14.53 6.18 13.45
CA THR A 59 -14.70 6.82 14.78
C THR A 59 -15.64 8.03 14.75
N HIS A 60 -15.80 8.66 13.58
CA HIS A 60 -16.68 9.81 13.39
C HIS A 60 -17.70 9.40 12.34
N SER A 61 -18.96 9.23 12.70
CA SER A 61 -20.07 8.96 11.78
C SER A 61 -20.16 10.05 10.70
N LEU A 62 -19.18 10.07 9.80
CA LEU A 62 -19.10 11.08 8.75
C LEU A 62 -20.19 10.81 7.71
N PRO A 63 -20.87 11.85 7.22
CA PRO A 63 -21.72 11.75 6.03
C PRO A 63 -20.97 11.11 4.86
N ASP A 64 -21.66 10.35 4.02
CA ASP A 64 -21.05 9.57 2.93
C ASP A 64 -20.17 10.41 1.98
N TYR A 65 -20.54 11.66 1.74
CA TYR A 65 -19.77 12.59 0.90
C TYR A 65 -18.44 13.05 1.50
N LEU A 66 -18.22 12.83 2.80
CA LEU A 66 -16.95 13.11 3.49
C LEU A 66 -16.11 11.85 3.74
N LYS A 67 -16.63 10.67 3.39
CA LYS A 67 -15.90 9.41 3.55
C LYS A 67 -14.82 9.31 2.48
N VAL A 68 -13.58 9.23 2.92
CA VAL A 68 -12.44 8.92 2.06
C VAL A 68 -12.19 7.41 2.16
N TYR A 69 -12.24 6.75 1.02
CA TYR A 69 -11.97 5.32 0.89
C TYR A 69 -10.54 5.07 0.45
N GLY A 70 -9.91 4.04 1.02
CA GLY A 70 -8.50 3.73 0.79
C GLY A 70 -7.53 4.53 1.66
N ASP A 71 -6.26 4.26 1.49
CA ASP A 71 -5.17 4.87 2.27
C ASP A 71 -4.68 6.19 1.67
N LEU A 72 -5.05 6.48 0.41
CA LEU A 72 -4.68 7.71 -0.29
C LEU A 72 -5.91 8.49 -0.76
N ILE A 73 -5.85 9.80 -0.61
CA ILE A 73 -6.68 10.75 -1.34
C ILE A 73 -6.18 10.75 -2.79
N THR A 74 -7.09 10.73 -3.75
CA THR A 74 -6.79 10.70 -5.19
C THR A 74 -7.46 11.88 -5.90
N PRO A 75 -6.95 12.32 -7.07
CA PRO A 75 -7.64 13.29 -7.91
C PRO A 75 -9.09 12.87 -8.15
N ILE A 76 -9.99 13.84 -8.32
CA ILE A 76 -11.43 13.56 -8.45
C ILE A 76 -11.76 12.68 -9.66
N ASN A 77 -11.03 12.86 -10.74
CA ASN A 77 -11.16 12.10 -11.99
C ASN A 77 -10.37 10.78 -11.99
N PHE A 78 -9.64 10.46 -10.92
CA PHE A 78 -8.91 9.19 -10.81
C PHE A 78 -9.88 8.04 -10.56
N ARG A 79 -9.78 6.98 -11.35
CA ARG A 79 -10.77 5.89 -11.43
C ARG A 79 -10.71 4.89 -10.29
N TYR A 80 -9.68 4.94 -9.45
CA TYR A 80 -9.39 3.90 -8.44
C TYR A 80 -9.30 4.49 -7.04
N ILE A 81 -9.71 3.71 -6.04
CA ILE A 81 -9.24 3.87 -4.68
C ILE A 81 -7.88 3.14 -4.54
N ILE A 82 -7.03 3.62 -3.65
CA ILE A 82 -5.70 3.02 -3.43
C ILE A 82 -5.58 2.56 -1.99
N GLU A 83 -5.25 1.28 -1.83
CA GLU A 83 -4.91 0.65 -0.55
C GLU A 83 -3.42 0.33 -0.53
N CYS A 84 -2.69 0.75 0.49
CA CYS A 84 -1.25 0.55 0.63
C CYS A 84 -0.93 -0.47 1.72
N LYS A 85 -0.11 -1.47 1.40
CA LYS A 85 0.33 -2.50 2.35
C LYS A 85 1.84 -2.64 2.34
N LYS A 86 2.49 -2.52 3.50
CA LYS A 86 3.94 -2.63 3.66
C LYS A 86 4.31 -3.64 4.74
N GLY A 87 5.27 -4.49 4.43
CA GLY A 87 5.72 -5.57 5.32
C GLY A 87 5.05 -6.90 4.96
N TYR A 88 4.43 -7.55 5.95
CA TYR A 88 3.77 -8.86 5.73
C TYR A 88 4.70 -9.90 5.09
N ASN A 89 5.94 -9.96 5.58
CA ASN A 89 7.02 -10.76 5.00
C ASN A 89 6.79 -12.28 5.09
N LYS A 90 5.77 -12.72 5.82
CA LYS A 90 5.34 -14.12 5.90
C LYS A 90 4.40 -14.52 4.75
N SER A 91 3.77 -13.55 4.09
CA SER A 91 2.92 -13.80 2.92
C SER A 91 3.78 -14.19 1.73
N ASN A 92 3.37 -15.21 1.00
CA ASN A 92 4.05 -15.73 -0.18
C ASN A 92 3.01 -16.16 -1.22
N ILE A 93 3.45 -16.71 -2.34
CA ILE A 93 2.56 -17.17 -3.42
C ILE A 93 1.48 -18.15 -2.93
N ASN A 94 1.80 -19.00 -1.94
CA ASN A 94 0.83 -19.93 -1.38
C ASN A 94 -0.31 -19.22 -0.63
N SER A 95 -0.09 -17.98 -0.19
CA SER A 95 -1.12 -17.16 0.45
C SER A 95 -2.29 -16.85 -0.50
N LEU A 96 -2.08 -16.90 -1.81
CA LEU A 96 -3.13 -16.72 -2.83
C LEU A 96 -4.12 -17.90 -2.84
N PHE A 97 -3.66 -19.09 -2.46
CA PHE A 97 -4.51 -20.29 -2.38
C PHE A 97 -5.21 -20.44 -1.02
N ASN A 98 -4.78 -19.68 -0.02
CA ASN A 98 -5.38 -19.69 1.32
C ASN A 98 -6.28 -18.46 1.52
N LYS A 99 -7.59 -18.64 1.32
CA LYS A 99 -8.60 -17.56 1.43
C LYS A 99 -8.75 -16.94 2.84
N SER A 100 -8.11 -17.53 3.86
CA SER A 100 -8.01 -16.94 5.20
C SER A 100 -6.69 -16.20 5.45
N SER A 101 -5.86 -16.02 4.42
CA SER A 101 -4.60 -15.27 4.54
C SER A 101 -4.82 -13.76 4.57
N GLU A 102 -3.83 -13.03 5.12
CA GLU A 102 -3.82 -11.56 5.18
C GLU A 102 -4.01 -10.92 3.78
N VAL A 103 -3.53 -11.56 2.71
CA VAL A 103 -3.69 -11.06 1.33
C VAL A 103 -5.17 -11.00 0.95
N TRP A 104 -5.94 -12.04 1.30
CA TRP A 104 -7.38 -12.06 1.04
C TRP A 104 -8.15 -11.05 1.91
N ASP A 105 -7.68 -10.77 3.12
CA ASP A 105 -8.28 -9.70 3.96
C ASP A 105 -8.08 -8.32 3.33
N PHE A 106 -6.91 -8.08 2.68
CA PHE A 106 -6.69 -6.84 1.92
C PHE A 106 -7.62 -6.74 0.73
N ILE A 107 -7.79 -7.83 -0.04
CA ILE A 107 -8.67 -7.88 -1.20
C ILE A 107 -10.12 -7.63 -0.78
N LYS A 108 -10.64 -8.36 0.19
CA LYS A 108 -12.01 -8.18 0.70
C LYS A 108 -12.28 -6.75 1.18
N LYS A 109 -11.29 -6.14 1.87
CA LYS A 109 -11.39 -4.74 2.30
C LYS A 109 -11.48 -3.80 1.09
N ALA A 110 -10.58 -3.96 0.12
CA ALA A 110 -10.52 -3.11 -1.07
C ALA A 110 -11.79 -3.26 -1.93
N GLU A 111 -12.32 -4.47 -2.09
CA GLU A 111 -13.58 -4.73 -2.79
C GLU A 111 -14.77 -4.02 -2.13
N ARG A 112 -14.91 -4.16 -0.81
CA ARG A 112 -15.96 -3.47 -0.06
C ARG A 112 -15.86 -1.95 -0.21
N ASP A 113 -14.66 -1.41 -0.05
CA ASP A 113 -14.41 0.02 -0.11
C ASP A 113 -14.60 0.56 -1.54
N SER A 114 -14.29 -0.22 -2.58
CA SER A 114 -14.51 0.10 -3.98
C SER A 114 -16.00 0.24 -4.33
N ILE A 115 -16.84 -0.68 -3.82
CA ILE A 115 -18.29 -0.62 -3.99
C ILE A 115 -18.84 0.68 -3.37
N ASN A 116 -18.42 1.00 -2.15
CA ASN A 116 -18.86 2.21 -1.44
C ASN A 116 -18.38 3.50 -2.14
N ALA A 117 -17.16 3.49 -2.67
CA ALA A 117 -16.58 4.61 -3.41
C ALA A 117 -17.11 4.75 -4.84
N LYS A 118 -17.79 3.74 -5.39
CA LYS A 118 -18.16 3.62 -6.81
C LYS A 118 -16.96 3.80 -7.74
N LYS A 119 -15.80 3.28 -7.33
CA LYS A 119 -14.53 3.27 -8.08
C LYS A 119 -13.95 1.87 -8.02
N ASP A 120 -13.12 1.50 -8.98
CA ASP A 120 -12.32 0.29 -8.84
C ASP A 120 -11.20 0.47 -7.81
N PHE A 121 -10.41 -0.56 -7.55
CA PHE A 121 -9.34 -0.48 -6.57
C PHE A 121 -7.98 -0.90 -7.16
N ILE A 122 -6.93 -0.34 -6.58
CA ILE A 122 -5.55 -0.82 -6.74
C ILE A 122 -4.98 -1.02 -5.33
N ILE A 123 -4.65 -2.26 -4.97
CA ILE A 123 -3.86 -2.54 -3.78
C ILE A 123 -2.39 -2.43 -4.17
N ILE A 124 -1.63 -1.58 -3.50
CA ILE A 124 -0.19 -1.42 -3.70
C ILE A 124 0.53 -2.06 -2.53
N PHE A 125 1.26 -3.13 -2.80
CA PHE A 125 1.85 -3.98 -1.78
C PHE A 125 3.36 -4.08 -1.95
N GLN A 126 4.09 -3.98 -0.84
CA GLN A 126 5.54 -4.20 -0.83
C GLN A 126 5.98 -4.97 0.41
N GLN A 127 6.63 -6.10 0.23
CA GLN A 127 7.42 -6.76 1.27
C GLN A 127 8.78 -6.07 1.42
N ASP A 128 9.46 -6.30 2.55
CA ASP A 128 10.78 -5.70 2.77
C ASP A 128 11.78 -6.21 1.73
N ARG A 129 12.49 -5.29 1.08
CA ARG A 129 13.49 -5.54 0.03
C ARG A 129 12.94 -6.21 -1.24
N GLN A 130 11.63 -6.23 -1.43
CA GLN A 130 10.99 -6.76 -2.63
C GLN A 130 10.50 -5.61 -3.53
N PRO A 131 10.29 -5.88 -4.83
CA PRO A 131 9.61 -4.96 -5.73
C PRO A 131 8.24 -4.56 -5.20
N ILE A 132 7.75 -3.41 -5.63
CA ILE A 132 6.37 -3.00 -5.38
C ILE A 132 5.48 -3.69 -6.40
N ILE A 133 4.46 -4.37 -5.91
CA ILE A 133 3.44 -5.01 -6.74
C ILE A 133 2.09 -4.35 -6.55
N THR A 134 1.20 -4.57 -7.50
CA THR A 134 -0.20 -4.18 -7.46
C THR A 134 -1.09 -5.41 -7.52
N ILE A 135 -2.24 -5.36 -6.86
CA ILE A 135 -3.33 -6.33 -7.01
C ILE A 135 -4.55 -5.54 -7.49
N THR A 136 -5.13 -5.97 -8.61
CA THR A 136 -6.32 -5.37 -9.23
C THR A 136 -7.30 -6.47 -9.62
N LYS A 137 -8.53 -6.09 -9.97
CA LYS A 137 -9.42 -7.03 -10.68
C LYS A 137 -8.85 -7.35 -12.06
N LYS A 138 -9.17 -8.51 -12.59
CA LYS A 138 -8.81 -8.90 -13.96
C LYS A 138 -9.41 -7.97 -15.00
N ASN A 139 -8.71 -7.84 -16.11
CA ASN A 139 -9.18 -7.15 -17.32
C ASN A 139 -9.45 -5.64 -17.13
N ILE A 140 -9.00 -5.02 -16.04
CA ILE A 140 -9.05 -3.56 -15.87
C ILE A 140 -7.94 -2.90 -16.68
N PHE A 141 -6.76 -3.53 -16.71
CA PHE A 141 -5.62 -3.08 -17.50
C PHE A 141 -5.31 -4.09 -18.61
N PRO A 142 -4.67 -3.65 -19.71
CA PRO A 142 -4.13 -4.55 -20.69
C PRO A 142 -3.15 -5.54 -20.04
N LYS A 143 -3.13 -6.78 -20.51
CA LYS A 143 -2.24 -7.82 -19.95
C LYS A 143 -0.78 -7.41 -20.11
N LEU A 144 -0.07 -7.33 -18.98
CA LEU A 144 1.35 -7.01 -18.92
C LEU A 144 2.19 -8.28 -19.00
N TYR A 145 3.47 -8.14 -19.36
CA TYR A 145 4.36 -9.28 -19.59
C TYR A 145 4.51 -10.19 -18.37
N ASN A 146 4.58 -9.61 -17.16
CA ASN A 146 4.80 -10.34 -15.90
C ASN A 146 3.53 -10.47 -15.05
N THR A 147 2.34 -10.50 -15.67
CA THR A 147 1.07 -10.63 -14.94
C THR A 147 0.93 -12.03 -14.34
N ILE A 148 0.61 -12.10 -13.05
CA ILE A 148 0.16 -13.31 -12.36
C ILE A 148 -1.34 -13.19 -12.16
N GLU A 149 -2.10 -14.10 -12.76
CA GLU A 149 -3.54 -14.16 -12.60
C GLU A 149 -3.92 -15.18 -11.52
N PHE A 150 -4.86 -14.82 -10.65
CA PHE A 150 -5.44 -15.73 -9.68
C PHE A 150 -6.90 -15.34 -9.40
N GLU A 151 -7.79 -16.30 -9.54
CA GLU A 151 -9.24 -16.09 -9.46
C GLU A 151 -9.68 -14.88 -10.30
N GLU A 152 -10.37 -13.91 -9.71
CA GLU A 152 -10.83 -12.67 -10.38
C GLU A 152 -9.84 -11.52 -10.27
N HIS A 153 -8.58 -11.80 -9.91
CA HIS A 153 -7.56 -10.79 -9.67
C HIS A 153 -6.31 -11.05 -10.50
N GLU A 154 -5.50 -10.00 -10.62
CA GLU A 154 -4.17 -10.06 -11.22
C GLU A 154 -3.16 -9.28 -10.40
N ILE A 155 -1.91 -9.77 -10.42
CA ILE A 155 -0.76 -9.13 -9.79
C ILE A 155 0.17 -8.66 -10.89
N ASN A 156 0.59 -7.40 -10.80
CA ASN A 156 1.55 -6.78 -11.70
C ASN A 156 2.64 -6.04 -10.91
N LEU A 157 3.78 -5.77 -11.52
CA LEU A 157 4.73 -4.80 -10.98
C LEU A 157 4.13 -3.39 -11.07
N LEU A 158 4.27 -2.59 -10.01
CA LEU A 158 3.79 -1.20 -10.02
C LEU A 158 4.40 -0.39 -11.17
N ASP A 159 5.71 -0.56 -11.40
CA ASP A 159 6.43 0.18 -12.45
C ASP A 159 5.89 -0.15 -13.86
N ASP A 160 5.45 -1.40 -14.10
CA ASP A 160 4.89 -1.79 -15.38
C ASP A 160 3.42 -1.31 -15.52
N LEU A 161 2.66 -1.35 -14.44
CA LEU A 161 1.31 -0.80 -14.41
C LEU A 161 1.34 0.71 -14.71
N LEU A 162 2.23 1.46 -14.10
CA LEU A 162 2.31 2.91 -14.27
C LEU A 162 2.84 3.37 -15.64
N LYS A 163 3.36 2.47 -16.48
CA LYS A 163 3.69 2.77 -17.89
C LYS A 163 2.49 2.77 -18.82
N GLN A 164 1.34 2.29 -18.36
CA GLN A 164 0.12 2.23 -19.15
C GLN A 164 -0.41 3.64 -19.46
N ASP A 165 -1.29 3.73 -20.47
CA ASP A 165 -1.88 5.00 -20.90
C ASP A 165 -2.68 5.67 -19.78
N ASN A 166 -2.64 7.01 -19.73
CA ASN A 166 -3.33 7.80 -18.70
C ASN A 166 -4.85 7.59 -18.72
N THR A 167 -5.44 7.32 -19.89
CA THR A 167 -6.88 7.07 -20.04
C THR A 167 -7.38 5.85 -19.28
N LEU A 168 -6.49 4.95 -18.88
CA LEU A 168 -6.83 3.81 -18.02
C LEU A 168 -6.97 4.21 -16.54
N PHE A 169 -6.39 5.33 -16.15
CA PHE A 169 -6.36 5.80 -14.75
C PHE A 169 -7.30 6.98 -14.51
N ILE A 170 -7.52 7.81 -15.50
CA ILE A 170 -8.20 9.10 -15.39
C ILE A 170 -9.38 9.13 -16.36
N ASN A 171 -10.54 9.62 -15.89
CA ASN A 171 -11.73 9.88 -16.71
C ASN A 171 -11.60 11.17 -17.50
#